data_bc14d4a8ccd1e4bea22744f8c8c292f6
#
_entry.id   bc14d4a8ccd1e4bea22744f8c8c292f6
#
_cell.length_a   1.000
_cell.length_b   1.000
_cell.length_c   1.000
_cell.angle_alpha   90.00
_cell.angle_beta   90.00
_cell.angle_gamma   90.00
#
_symmetry.space_group_name_H-M   'P 1'
#
loop_
_entity.id
_entity.type
_entity.pdbx_description
1 polymer ?
#
loop_
_entity_poly.entity_id
_entity_poly.type
_entity_poly.pdbx_seq_one_letter_code
_entity_poly.pdbx_strand_id
1 'polypeptide(L)'
;IQFRMLNRSKGPAVWSPRSQSDRTRFTDEWRRILDSTPGLDIFQDMVTKLLIDRSGDRPCVTGVVTALGITFKSKAVILTAGTFLGGMMHFGQWQIPGGRIAEPASNGLTEQLCSLGFEVARMKTGTPVRIDGRSIDYTMVQRQDGDDTAEKRDFHKFSFLPDVRRELRP
;
A
#
# COMPACT_ATOMS: atom_id res chain seq x y z
N ILE A 1 -11.87 8.45 -11.87
CA ILE A 1 -12.23 7.40 -10.91
C ILE A 1 -12.94 6.29 -11.66
N GLN A 2 -12.54 5.05 -11.45
CA GLN A 2 -13.12 3.91 -12.14
C GLN A 2 -13.27 2.74 -11.17
N PHE A 3 -14.44 2.12 -11.17
CA PHE A 3 -14.70 0.86 -10.48
C PHE A 3 -14.73 -0.28 -11.48
N ARG A 4 -13.99 -1.35 -11.23
CA ARG A 4 -13.94 -2.49 -12.13
C ARG A 4 -13.68 -3.80 -11.39
N MET A 5 -14.42 -4.84 -11.74
CA MET A 5 -14.14 -6.21 -11.33
C MET A 5 -13.09 -6.81 -12.24
N LEU A 6 -11.91 -7.10 -11.71
CA LEU A 6 -10.83 -7.76 -12.44
C LEU A 6 -11.04 -9.28 -12.47
N ASN A 7 -10.41 -9.93 -13.44
CA ASN A 7 -10.37 -11.40 -13.59
C ASN A 7 -11.75 -12.08 -13.79
N ARG A 8 -12.75 -11.36 -14.28
CA ARG A 8 -14.09 -11.95 -14.53
C ARG A 8 -14.05 -13.23 -15.38
N SER A 9 -13.17 -13.27 -16.38
CA SER A 9 -13.00 -14.44 -17.26
C SER A 9 -12.38 -15.67 -16.60
N LYS A 10 -11.80 -15.51 -15.40
CA LYS A 10 -11.10 -16.58 -14.67
C LYS A 10 -11.96 -17.28 -13.62
N GLY A 11 -13.18 -16.82 -13.43
CA GLY A 11 -14.15 -17.37 -12.48
C GLY A 11 -14.20 -16.66 -11.12
N PRO A 12 -15.26 -16.90 -10.34
CA PRO A 12 -15.56 -16.15 -9.11
C PRO A 12 -14.47 -16.21 -8.03
N ALA A 13 -13.73 -17.31 -7.95
CA ALA A 13 -12.69 -17.51 -6.93
C ALA A 13 -11.53 -16.50 -7.02
N VAL A 14 -11.34 -15.88 -8.19
CA VAL A 14 -10.25 -14.91 -8.43
C VAL A 14 -10.77 -13.51 -8.83
N TRP A 15 -12.05 -13.26 -8.68
CA TRP A 15 -12.60 -11.94 -8.90
C TRP A 15 -12.01 -10.95 -7.88
N SER A 16 -11.51 -9.85 -8.38
CA SER A 16 -10.86 -8.83 -7.56
C SER A 16 -11.44 -7.46 -7.88
N PRO A 17 -12.18 -6.84 -6.96
CA PRO A 17 -12.65 -5.49 -7.16
C PRO A 17 -11.48 -4.50 -7.15
N ARG A 18 -11.45 -3.60 -8.13
CA ARG A 18 -10.49 -2.51 -8.21
C ARG A 18 -11.22 -1.18 -8.22
N SER A 19 -10.87 -0.31 -7.30
CA SER A 19 -11.27 1.10 -7.32
C SER A 19 -10.06 1.94 -7.71
N GLN A 20 -10.17 2.66 -8.80
CA GLN A 20 -9.20 3.69 -9.18
C GLN A 20 -9.67 5.02 -8.58
N SER A 21 -8.88 5.58 -7.67
CA SER A 21 -9.26 6.74 -6.87
C SER A 21 -8.35 7.94 -7.16
N ASP A 22 -8.87 9.14 -6.95
CA ASP A 22 -8.04 10.34 -6.87
C ASP A 22 -7.08 10.21 -5.68
N ARG A 23 -5.78 10.25 -5.97
CA ARG A 23 -4.74 10.01 -4.97
C ARG A 23 -4.76 11.05 -3.85
N THR A 24 -4.93 12.31 -4.19
CA THR A 24 -4.91 13.40 -3.21
C THR A 24 -6.11 13.30 -2.29
N ARG A 25 -7.31 13.18 -2.85
CA ARG A 25 -8.54 13.02 -2.06
C ARG A 25 -8.53 11.76 -1.19
N PHE A 26 -7.97 10.65 -1.69
CA PHE A 26 -7.82 9.42 -0.93
C PHE A 26 -6.90 9.63 0.29
N THR A 27 -5.78 10.32 0.10
CA THR A 27 -4.84 10.62 1.18
C THR A 27 -5.45 11.55 2.21
N ASP A 28 -6.12 12.63 1.78
CA ASP A 28 -6.75 13.59 2.67
C ASP A 28 -7.86 12.96 3.52
N GLU A 29 -8.71 12.14 2.89
CA GLU A 29 -9.78 11.46 3.60
C GLU A 29 -9.26 10.45 4.62
N TRP A 30 -8.25 9.64 4.27
CA TRP A 30 -7.61 8.74 5.22
C TRP A 30 -6.93 9.50 6.35
N ARG A 31 -6.25 10.60 6.05
CA ARG A 31 -5.61 11.44 7.07
C ARG A 31 -6.66 11.97 8.05
N ARG A 32 -7.77 12.50 7.55
CA ARG A 32 -8.87 12.99 8.37
C ARG A 32 -9.44 11.90 9.30
N ILE A 33 -9.65 10.70 8.77
CA ILE A 33 -10.15 9.56 9.55
C ILE A 33 -9.15 9.18 10.66
N LEU A 34 -7.88 9.06 10.30
CA LEU A 34 -6.84 8.67 11.25
C LEU A 34 -6.69 9.72 12.38
N ASP A 35 -6.63 11.00 12.03
CA ASP A 35 -6.50 12.10 13.01
C ASP A 35 -7.72 12.19 13.95
N SER A 36 -8.90 11.73 13.49
CA SER A 36 -10.12 11.69 14.30
C SER A 36 -10.32 10.40 15.10
N THR A 37 -9.42 9.42 14.97
CA THR A 37 -9.53 8.12 15.63
C THR A 37 -9.04 8.21 17.08
N PRO A 38 -9.91 8.02 18.09
CA PRO A 38 -9.49 8.08 19.49
C PRO A 38 -8.44 7.01 19.85
N GLY A 39 -7.41 7.41 20.59
CA GLY A 39 -6.34 6.50 21.04
C GLY A 39 -5.34 6.12 19.95
N LEU A 40 -5.35 6.82 18.81
CA LEU A 40 -4.37 6.67 17.74
C LEU A 40 -3.46 7.88 17.70
N ASP A 41 -2.16 7.66 17.92
CA ASP A 41 -1.12 8.67 17.76
C ASP A 41 -0.32 8.38 16.49
N ILE A 42 -0.05 9.41 15.68
CA ILE A 42 0.72 9.31 14.45
C ILE A 42 2.06 10.01 14.64
N PHE A 43 3.13 9.27 14.41
CA PHE A 43 4.49 9.80 14.45
C PHE A 43 5.21 9.56 13.14
N GLN A 44 5.75 10.60 12.53
CA GLN A 44 6.44 10.53 11.25
C GLN A 44 7.93 10.34 11.46
N ASP A 45 8.40 9.10 11.34
CA ASP A 45 9.82 8.75 11.30
C ASP A 45 10.00 7.36 10.69
N MET A 46 11.23 7.01 10.35
CA MET A 46 11.57 5.70 9.82
C MET A 46 11.95 4.76 10.95
N VAL A 47 11.24 3.63 11.07
CA VAL A 47 11.64 2.57 11.99
C VAL A 47 12.82 1.79 11.41
N THR A 48 13.90 1.71 12.18
CA THR A 48 15.15 1.06 11.77
C THR A 48 15.45 -0.23 12.53
N LYS A 49 14.80 -0.45 13.69
CA LYS A 49 15.09 -1.60 14.55
C LYS A 49 13.88 -2.01 15.38
N LEU A 50 13.70 -3.32 15.55
CA LEU A 50 12.81 -3.90 16.56
C LEU A 50 13.57 -4.08 17.88
N LEU A 51 12.94 -3.79 19.00
CA LEU A 51 13.44 -4.13 20.32
C LEU A 51 12.95 -5.53 20.67
N ILE A 52 13.90 -6.43 20.93
CA ILE A 52 13.62 -7.83 21.24
C ILE A 52 14.19 -8.14 22.62
N ASP A 53 13.34 -8.53 23.54
CA ASP A 53 13.72 -9.11 24.80
C ASP A 53 13.95 -10.62 24.62
N ARG A 54 15.10 -11.10 25.07
CA ARG A 54 15.53 -12.51 25.01
C ARG A 54 15.75 -13.09 26.41
N SER A 55 15.30 -12.42 27.46
CA SER A 55 15.47 -12.88 28.84
C SER A 55 14.56 -14.07 29.22
N GLY A 56 13.47 -14.27 28.50
CA GLY A 56 12.54 -15.38 28.70
C GLY A 56 12.79 -16.55 27.76
N ASP A 57 11.97 -17.59 27.89
CA ASP A 57 12.04 -18.82 27.07
C ASP A 57 11.85 -18.58 25.58
N ARG A 58 11.19 -17.50 25.22
CA ARG A 58 10.93 -17.09 23.82
C ARG A 58 11.25 -15.61 23.63
N PRO A 59 11.87 -15.24 22.50
CA PRO A 59 12.07 -13.84 22.16
C PRO A 59 10.73 -13.11 22.05
N CYS A 60 10.62 -11.95 22.70
CA CYS A 60 9.43 -11.10 22.68
C CYS A 60 9.77 -9.73 22.12
N VAL A 61 8.94 -9.20 21.23
CA VAL A 61 9.06 -7.80 20.80
C VAL A 61 8.59 -6.89 21.92
N THR A 62 9.37 -5.84 22.21
CA THR A 62 9.07 -4.87 23.27
C THR A 62 8.97 -3.44 22.78
N GLY A 63 9.14 -3.24 21.47
CA GLY A 63 9.03 -1.92 20.86
C GLY A 63 9.84 -1.77 19.58
N VAL A 64 10.06 -0.52 19.21
CA VAL A 64 10.83 -0.14 18.01
C VAL A 64 11.77 1.02 18.30
N VAL A 65 12.79 1.18 17.46
CA VAL A 65 13.66 2.35 17.42
C VAL A 65 13.57 2.99 16.05
N THR A 66 13.49 4.32 16.04
CA THR A 66 13.41 5.10 14.81
C THR A 66 14.80 5.59 14.35
N ALA A 67 14.86 6.16 13.15
CA ALA A 67 16.08 6.76 12.60
C ALA A 67 16.59 7.94 13.42
N LEU A 68 15.69 8.69 14.06
CA LEU A 68 16.04 9.77 15.01
C LEU A 68 16.50 9.25 16.38
N GLY A 69 16.55 7.93 16.59
CA GLY A 69 16.95 7.32 17.86
C GLY A 69 15.84 7.27 18.92
N ILE A 70 14.62 7.62 18.56
CA ILE A 70 13.48 7.59 19.47
C ILE A 70 13.04 6.15 19.67
N THR A 71 12.78 5.78 20.92
CA THR A 71 12.29 4.46 21.30
C THR A 71 10.82 4.51 21.66
N PHE A 72 10.02 3.69 20.95
CA PHE A 72 8.63 3.43 21.30
C PHE A 72 8.50 2.05 21.90
N LYS A 73 8.04 1.96 23.15
CA LYS A 73 7.74 0.68 23.81
C LYS A 73 6.33 0.22 23.48
N SER A 74 6.17 -1.05 23.15
CA SER A 74 4.86 -1.63 22.82
C SER A 74 4.83 -3.12 23.14
N LYS A 75 3.63 -3.66 23.34
CA LYS A 75 3.39 -5.10 23.53
C LYS A 75 3.36 -5.88 22.22
N ALA A 76 3.14 -5.19 21.10
CA ALA A 76 3.08 -5.77 19.77
C ALA A 76 3.57 -4.76 18.73
N VAL A 77 4.09 -5.23 17.61
CA VAL A 77 4.49 -4.43 16.46
C VAL A 77 3.89 -5.05 15.21
N ILE A 78 3.24 -4.23 14.39
CA ILE A 78 2.69 -4.64 13.10
C ILE A 78 3.50 -3.95 11.99
N LEU A 79 4.12 -4.77 11.12
CA LEU A 79 4.90 -4.27 9.99
C LEU A 79 4.00 -4.18 8.75
N THR A 80 3.82 -2.97 8.23
CA THR A 80 3.06 -2.69 7.00
C THR A 80 3.92 -1.89 6.01
N ALA A 81 5.16 -2.30 5.86
CA ALA A 81 6.23 -1.52 5.21
C ALA A 81 6.09 -1.40 3.68
N GLY A 82 5.14 -2.07 3.06
CA GLY A 82 4.89 -1.98 1.62
C GLY A 82 6.14 -2.32 0.79
N THR A 83 6.63 -1.37 0.00
CA THR A 83 7.79 -1.52 -0.89
C THR A 83 9.10 -0.99 -0.30
N PHE A 84 9.14 -0.62 0.98
CA PHE A 84 10.27 0.11 1.56
C PHE A 84 11.35 -0.76 2.19
N LEU A 85 11.03 -1.97 2.68
CA LEU A 85 12.03 -2.85 3.32
C LEU A 85 13.08 -3.30 2.32
N GLY A 86 14.31 -2.80 2.47
CA GLY A 86 15.40 -3.01 1.52
C GLY A 86 15.01 -2.67 0.08
N GLY A 87 14.13 -1.67 -0.08
CA GLY A 87 13.51 -1.33 -1.36
C GLY A 87 14.51 -0.93 -2.43
N MET A 88 14.28 -1.37 -3.66
CA MET A 88 15.07 -1.03 -4.83
C MET A 88 14.15 -0.70 -6.00
N MET A 89 14.27 0.51 -6.52
CA MET A 89 13.54 0.95 -7.71
C MET A 89 14.36 0.67 -8.96
N HIS A 90 13.72 0.19 -10.01
CA HIS A 90 14.31 -0.09 -11.30
C HIS A 90 13.74 0.85 -12.37
N PHE A 91 14.60 1.60 -13.04
CA PHE A 91 14.28 2.49 -14.15
C PHE A 91 15.10 2.07 -15.37
N GLY A 92 14.58 1.15 -16.17
CA GLY A 92 15.37 0.49 -17.21
C GLY A 92 16.56 -0.24 -16.61
N GLN A 93 17.77 0.21 -16.93
CA GLN A 93 19.02 -0.36 -16.40
C GLN A 93 19.48 0.28 -15.07
N TRP A 94 18.86 1.39 -14.66
CA TRP A 94 19.22 2.08 -13.43
C TRP A 94 18.55 1.46 -12.22
N GLN A 95 19.30 1.33 -11.13
CA GLN A 95 18.83 0.86 -9.84
C GLN A 95 19.07 1.92 -8.79
N ILE A 96 18.02 2.32 -8.10
CA ILE A 96 18.06 3.37 -7.07
C ILE A 96 17.44 2.81 -5.79
N PRO A 97 18.17 2.81 -4.66
CA PRO A 97 17.58 2.41 -3.37
C PRO A 97 16.39 3.32 -3.01
N GLY A 98 15.28 2.71 -2.63
CA GLY A 98 14.07 3.44 -2.25
C GLY A 98 12.82 2.59 -2.44
N GLY A 99 11.76 2.94 -1.73
CA GLY A 99 10.44 2.32 -1.87
C GLY A 99 9.54 3.08 -2.85
N ARG A 100 9.84 4.38 -3.04
CA ARG A 100 9.17 5.31 -3.97
C ARG A 100 10.16 6.40 -4.38
N ILE A 101 9.90 7.07 -5.51
CA ILE A 101 10.71 8.22 -5.95
C ILE A 101 10.78 9.26 -4.82
N ALA A 102 12.00 9.70 -4.53
CA ALA A 102 12.35 10.64 -3.46
C ALA A 102 12.08 10.16 -2.02
N GLU A 103 11.74 8.90 -1.83
CA GLU A 103 11.54 8.31 -0.50
C GLU A 103 12.57 7.18 -0.28
N PRO A 104 13.42 7.26 0.76
CA PRO A 104 14.50 6.29 0.98
C PRO A 104 13.98 4.89 1.33
N ALA A 105 14.82 3.88 1.13
CA ALA A 105 14.55 2.53 1.58
C ALA A 105 14.69 2.44 3.12
N SER A 106 13.87 1.58 3.74
CA SER A 106 14.05 1.18 5.14
C SER A 106 15.00 -0.02 5.19
N ASN A 107 16.19 0.21 5.72
CA ASN A 107 17.24 -0.81 5.87
C ASN A 107 17.37 -1.26 7.33
N GLY A 108 17.93 -2.45 7.56
CA GLY A 108 18.17 -3.02 8.88
C GLY A 108 17.07 -3.95 9.39
N LEU A 109 15.81 -3.66 9.13
CA LEU A 109 14.70 -4.51 9.58
C LEU A 109 14.67 -5.87 8.90
N THR A 110 14.99 -5.94 7.61
CA THR A 110 15.03 -7.20 6.86
C THR A 110 16.08 -8.14 7.43
N GLU A 111 17.28 -7.63 7.68
CA GLU A 111 18.39 -8.37 8.26
C GLU A 111 18.05 -8.83 9.67
N GLN A 112 17.39 -7.98 10.46
CA GLN A 112 16.94 -8.35 11.80
C GLN A 112 15.87 -9.45 11.77
N LEU A 113 14.90 -9.39 10.85
CA LEU A 113 13.91 -10.45 10.66
C LEU A 113 14.57 -11.79 10.28
N CYS A 114 15.55 -11.77 9.36
CA CYS A 114 16.34 -12.96 9.04
C CYS A 114 17.03 -13.53 10.29
N SER A 115 17.63 -12.68 11.12
CA SER A 115 18.31 -13.11 12.35
C SER A 115 17.35 -13.70 13.41
N LEU A 116 16.06 -13.42 13.28
CA LEU A 116 14.99 -13.97 14.11
C LEU A 116 14.40 -15.27 13.53
N GLY A 117 14.90 -15.75 12.39
CA GLY A 117 14.48 -17.00 11.77
C GLY A 117 13.34 -16.85 10.75
N PHE A 118 12.96 -15.62 10.36
CA PHE A 118 12.00 -15.43 9.29
C PHE A 118 12.66 -15.65 7.92
N GLU A 119 11.98 -16.39 7.05
CA GLU A 119 12.39 -16.48 5.65
C GLU A 119 12.04 -15.18 4.93
N VAL A 120 12.97 -14.64 4.17
CA VAL A 120 12.83 -13.39 3.43
C VAL A 120 13.14 -13.62 1.97
N ALA A 121 12.29 -13.09 1.11
CA ALA A 121 12.48 -13.13 -0.33
C ALA A 121 12.20 -11.77 -0.96
N ARG A 122 12.78 -11.54 -2.13
CA ARG A 122 12.47 -10.35 -2.91
C ARG A 122 11.16 -10.52 -3.66
N MET A 123 10.29 -9.53 -3.52
CA MET A 123 9.06 -9.44 -4.27
C MET A 123 9.14 -8.27 -5.25
N LYS A 124 8.62 -8.48 -6.46
CA LYS A 124 8.51 -7.44 -7.48
C LYS A 124 7.11 -6.86 -7.48
N THR A 125 7.01 -5.55 -7.49
CA THR A 125 5.80 -4.82 -7.86
C THR A 125 6.01 -4.12 -9.20
N GLY A 126 4.99 -4.10 -10.07
CA GLY A 126 5.03 -3.40 -11.35
C GLY A 126 4.25 -2.09 -11.26
N THR A 127 4.85 -1.00 -11.72
CA THR A 127 4.15 0.26 -11.91
C THR A 127 4.01 0.52 -13.41
N PRO A 128 2.80 0.63 -13.95
CA PRO A 128 2.58 1.04 -15.34
C PRO A 128 3.20 2.42 -15.58
N VAL A 129 3.84 2.59 -16.73
CA VAL A 129 4.37 3.89 -17.13
C VAL A 129 3.23 4.90 -17.25
N ARG A 130 3.50 6.15 -16.89
CA ARG A 130 2.61 7.28 -17.15
C ARG A 130 3.00 7.89 -18.47
N ILE A 131 2.05 7.93 -19.39
CA ILE A 131 2.22 8.47 -20.74
C ILE A 131 1.56 9.84 -20.79
N ASP A 132 2.16 10.79 -21.51
CA ASP A 132 1.53 12.05 -21.82
C ASP A 132 0.31 11.80 -22.72
N GLY A 133 -0.89 12.09 -22.23
CA GLY A 133 -2.14 11.85 -22.96
C GLY A 133 -2.21 12.52 -24.33
N ARG A 134 -1.45 13.60 -24.54
CA ARG A 134 -1.36 14.31 -25.84
C ARG A 134 -0.57 13.52 -26.88
N SER A 135 0.26 12.57 -26.45
CA SER A 135 1.08 11.71 -27.32
C SER A 135 0.41 10.38 -27.68
N ILE A 136 -0.79 10.12 -27.13
CA ILE A 136 -1.49 8.86 -27.34
C ILE A 136 -2.32 8.95 -28.63
N ASP A 137 -2.11 8.01 -29.53
CA ASP A 137 -3.03 7.78 -30.65
C ASP A 137 -4.21 6.94 -30.16
N TYR A 138 -5.33 7.60 -29.87
CA TYR A 138 -6.55 6.95 -29.38
C TYR A 138 -7.22 6.05 -30.39
N THR A 139 -6.86 6.10 -31.67
CA THR A 139 -7.38 5.22 -32.70
C THR A 139 -6.76 3.82 -32.61
N MET A 140 -5.57 3.72 -32.04
CA MET A 140 -4.80 2.48 -31.87
C MET A 140 -5.05 1.76 -30.54
N VAL A 141 -5.85 2.35 -29.64
CA VAL A 141 -6.11 1.78 -28.31
C VAL A 141 -7.60 1.56 -28.08
N GLN A 142 -7.92 0.52 -27.33
CA GLN A 142 -9.29 0.25 -26.93
C GLN A 142 -9.64 0.94 -25.63
N ARG A 143 -10.75 1.68 -25.63
CA ARG A 143 -11.31 2.24 -24.40
C ARG A 143 -11.83 1.14 -23.49
N GLN A 144 -11.46 1.20 -22.22
CA GLN A 144 -11.95 0.31 -21.17
C GLN A 144 -12.76 1.10 -20.16
N ASP A 145 -14.07 0.99 -20.24
CA ASP A 145 -14.98 1.63 -19.28
C ASP A 145 -15.03 0.90 -17.94
N GLY A 146 -15.43 1.63 -16.89
CA GLY A 146 -15.76 1.03 -15.61
C GLY A 146 -16.98 0.11 -15.66
N ASP A 147 -17.23 -0.58 -14.55
CA ASP A 147 -18.43 -1.43 -14.41
C ASP A 147 -19.65 -0.65 -13.90
N ASP A 148 -19.48 0.63 -13.58
CA ASP A 148 -20.49 1.54 -13.01
C ASP A 148 -21.22 2.37 -14.08
N THR A 149 -21.14 2.00 -15.35
CA THR A 149 -21.89 2.66 -16.42
C THR A 149 -23.38 2.30 -16.34
N ALA A 150 -24.25 3.26 -16.70
CA ALA A 150 -25.71 3.08 -16.69
C ALA A 150 -26.23 1.89 -17.50
N GLU A 151 -25.43 1.41 -18.46
CA GLU A 151 -25.72 0.27 -19.32
C GLU A 151 -25.40 -1.08 -18.67
N LYS A 152 -24.52 -1.11 -17.66
CA LYS A 152 -24.12 -2.33 -16.94
C LYS A 152 -24.88 -2.43 -15.63
N ARG A 153 -26.08 -3.02 -15.67
CA ARG A 153 -26.95 -3.21 -14.50
C ARG A 153 -26.41 -4.18 -13.43
N ASP A 154 -25.33 -4.91 -13.71
CA ASP A 154 -24.72 -5.88 -12.82
C ASP A 154 -23.58 -5.29 -11.96
N PHE A 155 -23.64 -4.01 -11.65
CA PHE A 155 -22.67 -3.41 -10.78
C PHE A 155 -22.85 -3.93 -9.33
N HIS A 156 -21.90 -4.75 -8.88
CA HIS A 156 -21.82 -5.15 -7.49
C HIS A 156 -21.03 -4.10 -6.69
N LYS A 157 -21.64 -3.64 -5.64
CA LYS A 157 -21.00 -2.77 -4.66
C LYS A 157 -19.73 -3.41 -4.10
N PHE A 158 -18.63 -2.63 -4.03
CA PHE A 158 -17.34 -3.10 -3.51
C PHE A 158 -17.21 -2.99 -1.99
N SER A 159 -18.19 -2.40 -1.33
CA SER A 159 -18.21 -2.17 0.11
C SER A 159 -19.34 -2.93 0.78
N PHE A 160 -19.09 -3.48 1.95
CA PHE A 160 -20.12 -4.06 2.83
C PHE A 160 -20.85 -2.99 3.68
N LEU A 161 -20.35 -1.75 3.68
CA LEU A 161 -20.98 -0.65 4.38
C LEU A 161 -22.30 -0.26 3.68
N PRO A 162 -23.29 0.28 4.42
CA PRO A 162 -24.50 0.83 3.81
C PRO A 162 -24.18 1.89 2.75
N ASP A 163 -25.05 2.05 1.75
CA ASP A 163 -24.85 3.07 0.72
C ASP A 163 -25.05 4.46 1.32
N VAL A 164 -23.96 5.05 1.76
CA VAL A 164 -23.93 6.43 2.19
C VAL A 164 -23.62 7.28 0.96
N ARG A 165 -24.69 7.81 0.35
CA ARG A 165 -24.71 8.84 -0.70
C ARG A 165 -24.26 8.43 -2.11
N ARG A 166 -25.25 8.12 -2.93
CA ARG A 166 -25.14 8.18 -4.41
C ARG A 166 -24.88 9.59 -4.96
N GLU A 167 -25.02 10.62 -4.12
CA GLU A 167 -24.99 12.04 -4.52
C GLU A 167 -23.59 12.64 -4.73
N LEU A 168 -22.51 11.90 -4.41
CA LEU A 168 -21.13 12.40 -4.54
C LEU A 168 -20.38 11.84 -5.76
N ARG A 169 -21.08 11.34 -6.74
CA ARG A 169 -20.45 10.99 -8.02
C ARG A 169 -20.42 12.23 -8.91
N PRO A 170 -19.22 12.70 -9.30
CA PRO A 170 -19.14 13.73 -10.35
C PRO A 170 -19.61 13.17 -11.68
#